data_ee518e71c584b318243b2665870bfb9a
#
_entry.id   ee518e71c584b318243b2665870bfb9a
#
_cell.length_a   1.000
_cell.length_b   1.000
_cell.length_c   1.000
_cell.angle_alpha   90.00
_cell.angle_beta   90.00
_cell.angle_gamma   90.00
#
_symmetry.space_group_name_H-M   'P 1'
#
loop_
_entity.id
_entity.type
_entity.pdbx_description
1 polymer ?
#
loop_
_entity_poly.entity_id
_entity_poly.type
_entity_poly.pdbx_seq_one_letter_code
_entity_poly.pdbx_strand_id
1 'polypeptide(L)'
;MRYLPLTDTDRQEMLSVIGASSVDDLFVDVPAEARLSGTITGLANHAGELAVERHMAALARQNLSAGEAPFFLGAGAYKHHVPASVDHLIQRGEFLTAYTPYQPEIAQGTLQVLFEFQTQVARLLGCDVANASMYDGSTACWEAIGMARRITKRGKAMLSSGLHPHYVSVANTMAKFTGDALVHQAPALDAATDIDALIAGIDKDTSCVVVQYPDILGRIADLTPLADAAHAAGALLVAVVTEPVALGAIKAPGHMGADIVVGEGQSIGVGLQFGGPYLGLFACKQKYVRQMPGRLCGETVDAAGKRGFVLTLSTREQHIRREKATSNICTNSGLCALAFSIHMTLLGEKGLRELATLNHALACQAADRLALVPGVTLLNDSFFNEFTLLLSKDARETVRNLADKGVLGGVSLGRLFPDAPEIGHGLVVAVTETVTAEDIEALAKALEEELA
;
A
#
# COMPACT_ATOMS: atom_id res chain seq x y z
N MET A 1 -23.11 -36.59 -2.13
CA MET A 1 -22.13 -35.65 -1.56
C MET A 1 -22.49 -34.25 -2.07
N ARG A 2 -22.61 -33.28 -1.16
CA ARG A 2 -23.16 -31.92 -1.49
C ARG A 2 -22.30 -31.05 -2.41
N TYR A 3 -21.04 -31.40 -2.58
CA TYR A 3 -20.06 -30.53 -3.27
C TYR A 3 -19.53 -31.13 -4.58
N LEU A 4 -20.01 -32.29 -4.98
CA LEU A 4 -19.69 -32.85 -6.28
C LEU A 4 -20.59 -32.25 -7.37
N PRO A 5 -20.08 -32.04 -8.58
CA PRO A 5 -20.91 -31.64 -9.71
C PRO A 5 -22.07 -32.62 -9.92
N LEU A 6 -23.20 -32.07 -10.33
CA LEU A 6 -24.36 -32.90 -10.70
C LEU A 6 -24.02 -33.77 -11.90
N THR A 7 -24.43 -35.06 -11.83
CA THR A 7 -24.32 -35.98 -12.96
C THR A 7 -25.41 -35.67 -13.98
N ASP A 8 -25.33 -36.25 -15.19
CA ASP A 8 -26.37 -36.12 -16.19
C ASP A 8 -27.69 -36.76 -15.72
N THR A 9 -27.62 -37.85 -14.93
CA THR A 9 -28.78 -38.47 -14.31
C THR A 9 -29.45 -37.53 -13.33
N ASP A 10 -28.69 -36.88 -12.45
CA ASP A 10 -29.23 -35.92 -11.48
C ASP A 10 -29.94 -34.76 -12.23
N ARG A 11 -29.33 -34.25 -13.32
CA ARG A 11 -29.96 -33.20 -14.14
C ARG A 11 -31.24 -33.65 -14.80
N GLN A 12 -31.29 -34.86 -15.33
CA GLN A 12 -32.50 -35.44 -15.93
C GLN A 12 -33.63 -35.61 -14.89
N GLU A 13 -33.32 -36.11 -13.70
CA GLU A 13 -34.30 -36.21 -12.63
C GLU A 13 -34.84 -34.82 -12.22
N MET A 14 -33.97 -33.82 -12.09
CA MET A 14 -34.37 -32.44 -11.80
C MET A 14 -35.26 -31.87 -12.88
N LEU A 15 -34.91 -32.01 -14.16
CA LEU A 15 -35.72 -31.55 -15.30
C LEU A 15 -37.06 -32.25 -15.33
N SER A 16 -37.12 -33.54 -15.05
CA SER A 16 -38.39 -34.29 -14.97
C SER A 16 -39.31 -33.74 -13.88
N VAL A 17 -38.79 -33.40 -12.70
CA VAL A 17 -39.55 -32.79 -11.62
C VAL A 17 -40.06 -31.39 -11.99
N ILE A 18 -39.25 -30.60 -12.72
CA ILE A 18 -39.63 -29.25 -13.20
C ILE A 18 -40.65 -29.34 -14.35
N GLY A 19 -40.68 -30.43 -15.10
CA GLY A 19 -41.46 -30.60 -16.31
C GLY A 19 -40.85 -29.99 -17.58
N ALA A 20 -39.52 -29.89 -17.60
CA ALA A 20 -38.72 -29.41 -18.73
C ALA A 20 -37.97 -30.57 -19.40
N SER A 21 -37.77 -30.49 -20.73
CA SER A 21 -37.01 -31.52 -21.49
C SER A 21 -35.54 -31.26 -21.55
N SER A 22 -35.11 -30.02 -21.38
CA SER A 22 -33.69 -29.60 -21.42
C SER A 22 -33.45 -28.41 -20.51
N VAL A 23 -32.18 -28.14 -20.22
CA VAL A 23 -31.77 -26.93 -19.48
C VAL A 23 -32.12 -25.68 -20.29
N ASP A 24 -32.10 -25.73 -21.62
CA ASP A 24 -32.47 -24.60 -22.49
C ASP A 24 -33.92 -24.18 -22.35
N ASP A 25 -34.81 -25.14 -22.03
CA ASP A 25 -36.23 -24.86 -21.79
C ASP A 25 -36.46 -23.99 -20.56
N LEU A 26 -35.48 -23.87 -19.67
CA LEU A 26 -35.57 -23.02 -18.47
C LEU A 26 -35.37 -21.54 -18.79
N PHE A 27 -34.88 -21.21 -19.97
CA PHE A 27 -34.59 -19.84 -20.41
C PHE A 27 -35.73 -19.26 -21.27
N VAL A 28 -36.98 -19.54 -20.92
CA VAL A 28 -38.14 -19.09 -21.69
C VAL A 28 -38.27 -17.57 -21.81
N ASP A 29 -37.73 -16.85 -20.83
CA ASP A 29 -37.78 -15.38 -20.81
C ASP A 29 -36.67 -14.73 -21.67
N VAL A 30 -35.76 -15.52 -22.22
CA VAL A 30 -34.69 -15.05 -23.12
C VAL A 30 -35.15 -15.22 -24.57
N PRO A 31 -35.28 -14.14 -25.36
CA PRO A 31 -35.62 -14.25 -26.78
C PRO A 31 -34.65 -15.17 -27.54
N ALA A 32 -35.17 -15.96 -28.47
CA ALA A 32 -34.35 -16.96 -29.20
C ALA A 32 -33.16 -16.32 -29.91
N GLU A 33 -33.31 -15.14 -30.46
CA GLU A 33 -32.29 -14.35 -31.13
C GLU A 33 -31.18 -13.83 -30.20
N ALA A 34 -31.48 -13.76 -28.91
CA ALA A 34 -30.50 -13.34 -27.89
C ALA A 34 -29.77 -14.52 -27.25
N ARG A 35 -30.13 -15.76 -27.57
CA ARG A 35 -29.48 -16.97 -27.06
C ARG A 35 -28.24 -17.31 -27.85
N LEU A 36 -27.16 -17.69 -27.18
CA LEU A 36 -26.00 -18.23 -27.84
C LEU A 36 -26.28 -19.66 -28.31
N SER A 37 -26.00 -19.96 -29.58
CA SER A 37 -26.16 -21.29 -30.15
C SER A 37 -25.06 -22.30 -29.80
N GLY A 38 -24.10 -21.88 -28.95
CA GLY A 38 -22.96 -22.70 -28.55
C GLY A 38 -21.99 -21.92 -27.63
N THR A 39 -20.78 -22.40 -27.52
CA THR A 39 -19.72 -21.72 -26.76
C THR A 39 -19.32 -20.40 -27.43
N ILE A 40 -18.89 -19.42 -26.62
CA ILE A 40 -18.40 -18.14 -27.14
C ILE A 40 -17.15 -18.38 -27.97
N THR A 41 -17.16 -17.94 -29.21
CA THR A 41 -16.03 -18.07 -30.14
C THR A 41 -14.79 -17.38 -29.56
N GLY A 42 -13.66 -18.07 -29.56
CA GLY A 42 -12.39 -17.55 -29.02
C GLY A 42 -12.14 -17.83 -27.54
N LEU A 43 -13.14 -18.34 -26.80
CA LEU A 43 -12.91 -18.89 -25.48
C LEU A 43 -12.58 -20.38 -25.54
N ALA A 44 -11.52 -20.78 -24.84
CA ALA A 44 -11.17 -22.18 -24.70
C ALA A 44 -12.25 -22.92 -23.89
N ASN A 45 -12.49 -24.19 -24.24
CA ASN A 45 -13.32 -25.05 -23.41
C ASN A 45 -12.63 -25.29 -22.05
N HIS A 46 -13.41 -25.82 -21.08
CA HIS A 46 -12.86 -26.20 -19.79
C HIS A 46 -11.72 -27.21 -19.96
N ALA A 47 -10.72 -27.12 -19.10
CA ALA A 47 -9.62 -28.04 -19.02
C ALA A 47 -9.56 -28.68 -17.63
N GLY A 48 -9.02 -29.89 -17.54
CA GLY A 48 -8.82 -30.56 -16.26
C GLY A 48 -7.74 -29.83 -15.42
N GLU A 49 -7.80 -29.97 -14.10
CA GLU A 49 -6.92 -29.31 -13.13
C GLU A 49 -5.43 -29.43 -13.50
N LEU A 50 -4.95 -30.63 -13.83
CA LEU A 50 -3.55 -30.87 -14.23
C LEU A 50 -3.13 -30.05 -15.46
N ALA A 51 -4.04 -29.91 -16.45
CA ALA A 51 -3.74 -29.14 -17.66
C ALA A 51 -3.66 -27.65 -17.36
N VAL A 52 -4.56 -27.12 -16.51
CA VAL A 52 -4.56 -25.73 -16.05
C VAL A 52 -3.31 -25.45 -15.23
N GLU A 53 -2.96 -26.33 -14.27
CA GLU A 53 -1.75 -26.19 -13.45
C GLU A 53 -0.49 -26.10 -14.31
N ARG A 54 -0.34 -27.01 -15.29
CA ARG A 54 0.81 -27.00 -16.22
C ARG A 54 0.87 -25.73 -17.05
N HIS A 55 -0.27 -25.25 -17.52
CA HIS A 55 -0.34 -24.01 -18.30
C HIS A 55 0.04 -22.79 -17.45
N MET A 56 -0.54 -22.65 -16.27
CA MET A 56 -0.24 -21.55 -15.35
C MET A 56 1.22 -21.59 -14.86
N ALA A 57 1.75 -22.77 -14.55
CA ALA A 57 3.15 -22.93 -14.19
C ALA A 57 4.11 -22.56 -15.34
N ALA A 58 3.72 -22.83 -16.60
CA ALA A 58 4.52 -22.40 -17.76
C ALA A 58 4.52 -20.86 -17.91
N LEU A 59 3.41 -20.19 -17.65
CA LEU A 59 3.34 -18.73 -17.65
C LEU A 59 4.13 -18.13 -16.46
N ALA A 60 4.00 -18.72 -15.28
CA ALA A 60 4.74 -18.27 -14.08
C ALA A 60 6.26 -18.29 -14.30
N ARG A 61 6.79 -19.33 -14.93
CA ARG A 61 8.23 -19.45 -15.26
C ARG A 61 8.76 -18.40 -16.24
N GLN A 62 7.91 -17.62 -16.88
CA GLN A 62 8.33 -16.48 -17.72
C GLN A 62 8.58 -15.20 -16.92
N ASN A 63 8.28 -15.20 -15.62
CA ASN A 63 8.52 -14.09 -14.73
C ASN A 63 9.77 -14.33 -13.88
N LEU A 64 10.49 -13.26 -13.58
CA LEU A 64 11.57 -13.27 -12.60
C LEU A 64 11.01 -12.80 -11.27
N SER A 65 10.94 -13.70 -10.29
CA SER A 65 10.40 -13.37 -8.97
C SER A 65 11.44 -12.72 -8.07
N ALA A 66 10.97 -11.92 -7.11
CA ALA A 66 11.82 -11.31 -6.08
C ALA A 66 12.60 -12.33 -5.22
N GLY A 67 12.16 -13.60 -5.20
CA GLY A 67 12.82 -14.68 -4.48
C GLY A 67 13.95 -15.37 -5.23
N GLU A 68 14.10 -15.10 -6.54
CA GLU A 68 15.01 -15.84 -7.44
C GLU A 68 16.17 -14.98 -7.96
N ALA A 69 16.23 -13.70 -7.60
CA ALA A 69 17.27 -12.77 -8.05
C ALA A 69 17.69 -11.82 -6.93
N PRO A 70 18.89 -11.24 -6.98
CA PRO A 70 19.26 -10.06 -6.23
C PRO A 70 18.21 -8.98 -6.46
N PHE A 71 17.60 -8.48 -5.38
CA PHE A 71 16.39 -7.65 -5.46
C PHE A 71 16.55 -6.36 -4.66
N PHE A 72 16.56 -5.24 -5.38
CA PHE A 72 16.77 -3.90 -4.84
C PHE A 72 15.64 -2.91 -5.21
N LEU A 73 14.48 -3.44 -5.63
CA LEU A 73 13.33 -2.59 -5.92
C LEU A 73 12.68 -2.13 -4.62
N GLY A 74 12.25 -0.87 -4.65
CA GLY A 74 11.53 -0.20 -3.58
C GLY A 74 10.44 0.69 -4.16
N ALA A 75 10.55 1.99 -3.91
CA ALA A 75 9.58 2.99 -4.37
C ALA A 75 8.13 2.62 -3.97
N GLY A 76 7.93 2.35 -2.68
CA GLY A 76 6.62 2.14 -2.07
C GLY A 76 6.17 0.68 -1.96
N ALA A 77 6.97 -0.30 -2.40
CA ALA A 77 6.75 -1.72 -2.17
C ALA A 77 8.08 -2.43 -1.93
N TYR A 78 8.23 -3.06 -0.78
CA TYR A 78 9.51 -3.55 -0.30
C TYR A 78 9.46 -5.06 -0.02
N LYS A 79 10.56 -5.75 -0.33
CA LYS A 79 10.70 -7.17 -0.03
C LYS A 79 11.20 -7.35 1.40
N HIS A 80 10.31 -7.73 2.29
CA HIS A 80 10.65 -8.14 3.65
C HIS A 80 10.37 -9.62 3.86
N HIS A 81 11.02 -10.21 4.85
CA HIS A 81 10.72 -11.58 5.26
C HIS A 81 9.42 -11.62 6.05
N VAL A 82 8.46 -12.41 5.57
CA VAL A 82 7.21 -12.69 6.28
C VAL A 82 7.34 -14.05 6.98
N PRO A 83 7.24 -14.10 8.32
CA PRO A 83 7.34 -15.37 9.05
C PRO A 83 6.28 -16.38 8.63
N ALA A 84 6.63 -17.67 8.51
CA ALA A 84 5.70 -18.74 8.14
C ALA A 84 4.48 -18.85 9.09
N SER A 85 4.62 -18.42 10.35
CA SER A 85 3.51 -18.35 11.30
C SER A 85 2.44 -17.34 10.89
N VAL A 86 2.78 -16.25 10.19
CA VAL A 86 1.81 -15.28 9.66
C VAL A 86 0.95 -15.98 8.61
N ASP A 87 1.56 -16.63 7.62
CA ASP A 87 0.88 -17.36 6.56
C ASP A 87 -0.03 -18.46 7.14
N HIS A 88 0.48 -19.24 8.09
CA HIS A 88 -0.29 -20.29 8.76
C HIS A 88 -1.52 -19.73 9.50
N LEU A 89 -1.36 -18.64 10.24
CA LEU A 89 -2.43 -18.10 11.09
C LEU A 89 -3.53 -17.41 10.27
N ILE A 90 -3.19 -16.70 9.18
CA ILE A 90 -4.20 -16.04 8.35
C ILE A 90 -5.08 -17.06 7.59
N GLN A 91 -4.61 -18.30 7.41
CA GLN A 91 -5.35 -19.36 6.71
C GLN A 91 -6.33 -20.10 7.61
N ARG A 92 -6.40 -19.77 8.90
CA ARG A 92 -7.36 -20.41 9.80
C ARG A 92 -8.80 -20.08 9.40
N GLY A 93 -9.68 -21.08 9.41
CA GLY A 93 -11.09 -20.96 9.01
C GLY A 93 -11.87 -19.91 9.79
N GLU A 94 -11.47 -19.62 11.03
CA GLU A 94 -12.09 -18.61 11.88
C GLU A 94 -11.93 -17.18 11.30
N PHE A 95 -10.90 -16.94 10.51
CA PHE A 95 -10.62 -15.66 9.86
C PHE A 95 -11.03 -15.65 8.40
N LEU A 96 -10.75 -16.71 7.63
CA LEU A 96 -11.00 -16.76 6.19
C LEU A 96 -12.49 -16.67 5.80
N THR A 97 -13.38 -17.09 6.66
CA THR A 97 -14.83 -17.10 6.38
C THR A 97 -15.54 -15.79 6.71
N ALA A 98 -14.89 -14.86 7.42
CA ALA A 98 -15.47 -13.60 7.84
C ALA A 98 -15.21 -12.51 6.82
N TYR A 99 -16.22 -12.12 6.02
CA TYR A 99 -16.09 -11.00 5.09
C TYR A 99 -16.11 -9.65 5.83
N THR A 100 -17.18 -9.39 6.58
CA THR A 100 -17.32 -8.16 7.37
C THR A 100 -18.02 -8.49 8.68
N PRO A 101 -17.48 -8.03 9.83
CA PRO A 101 -18.02 -8.34 11.15
C PRO A 101 -19.23 -7.45 11.50
N TYR A 102 -20.31 -7.52 10.73
CA TYR A 102 -21.53 -6.73 10.97
C TYR A 102 -22.28 -7.12 12.23
N GLN A 103 -22.26 -8.41 12.57
CA GLN A 103 -22.92 -8.94 13.75
C GLN A 103 -21.90 -9.12 14.87
N PRO A 104 -21.80 -8.17 15.82
CA PRO A 104 -20.79 -8.25 16.86
C PRO A 104 -20.94 -9.48 17.75
N GLU A 105 -22.16 -10.03 17.88
CA GLU A 105 -22.44 -11.19 18.71
C GLU A 105 -21.66 -12.45 18.29
N ILE A 106 -21.37 -12.59 17.01
CA ILE A 106 -20.68 -13.77 16.46
C ILE A 106 -19.29 -13.44 15.89
N ALA A 107 -18.88 -12.16 15.87
CA ALA A 107 -17.66 -11.69 15.24
C ALA A 107 -16.66 -11.05 16.23
N GLN A 108 -16.76 -11.37 17.52
CA GLN A 108 -15.93 -10.73 18.56
C GLN A 108 -14.43 -10.89 18.32
N GLY A 109 -13.97 -12.07 17.88
CA GLY A 109 -12.56 -12.29 17.58
C GLY A 109 -12.05 -11.41 16.42
N THR A 110 -12.82 -11.29 15.34
CA THR A 110 -12.48 -10.42 14.19
C THR A 110 -12.49 -8.96 14.60
N LEU A 111 -13.46 -8.51 15.38
CA LEU A 111 -13.52 -7.14 15.88
C LEU A 111 -12.37 -6.82 16.82
N GLN A 112 -11.96 -7.77 17.67
CA GLN A 112 -10.79 -7.62 18.53
C GLN A 112 -9.51 -7.44 17.70
N VAL A 113 -9.32 -8.25 16.66
CA VAL A 113 -8.16 -8.12 15.75
C VAL A 113 -8.13 -6.72 15.11
N LEU A 114 -9.27 -6.22 14.64
CA LEU A 114 -9.34 -4.88 14.07
C LEU A 114 -9.03 -3.78 15.10
N PHE A 115 -9.48 -3.95 16.34
CA PHE A 115 -9.16 -3.03 17.42
C PHE A 115 -7.66 -3.04 17.76
N GLU A 116 -7.04 -4.21 17.79
CA GLU A 116 -5.59 -4.38 17.99
C GLU A 116 -4.79 -3.78 16.84
N PHE A 117 -5.21 -4.01 15.58
CA PHE A 117 -4.63 -3.38 14.40
C PHE A 117 -4.66 -1.84 14.52
N GLN A 118 -5.81 -1.25 14.84
CA GLN A 118 -5.95 0.19 15.03
C GLN A 118 -4.99 0.71 16.10
N THR A 119 -4.83 -0.02 17.19
CA THR A 119 -3.92 0.35 18.29
C THR A 119 -2.46 0.32 17.83
N GLN A 120 -2.06 -0.74 17.11
CA GLN A 120 -0.71 -0.87 16.59
C GLN A 120 -0.38 0.24 15.59
N VAL A 121 -1.28 0.49 14.62
CA VAL A 121 -1.10 1.54 13.61
C VAL A 121 -1.06 2.93 14.24
N ALA A 122 -1.96 3.26 15.16
CA ALA A 122 -1.96 4.56 15.84
C ALA A 122 -0.63 4.81 16.57
N ARG A 123 -0.13 3.81 17.30
CA ARG A 123 1.16 3.90 18.02
C ARG A 123 2.34 4.00 17.06
N LEU A 124 2.37 3.19 16.02
CA LEU A 124 3.45 3.19 15.02
C LEU A 124 3.57 4.56 14.34
N LEU A 125 2.44 5.14 13.93
CA LEU A 125 2.40 6.42 13.23
C LEU A 125 2.48 7.64 14.14
N GLY A 126 2.47 7.46 15.48
CA GLY A 126 2.53 8.53 16.46
C GLY A 126 1.24 9.35 16.57
N CYS A 127 0.09 8.73 16.28
CA CYS A 127 -1.24 9.34 16.32
C CYS A 127 -2.09 8.77 17.46
N ASP A 128 -3.27 9.40 17.69
CA ASP A 128 -4.16 8.99 18.77
C ASP A 128 -5.10 7.86 18.35
N VAL A 129 -5.56 7.87 17.10
CA VAL A 129 -6.58 6.95 16.58
C VAL A 129 -6.25 6.51 15.15
N ALA A 130 -6.44 5.22 14.86
CA ALA A 130 -6.42 4.68 13.50
C ALA A 130 -7.73 4.00 13.15
N ASN A 131 -8.04 3.87 11.85
CA ASN A 131 -9.18 3.11 11.37
C ASN A 131 -8.85 1.61 11.16
N ALA A 132 -9.84 0.83 10.75
CA ALA A 132 -9.72 -0.61 10.53
C ALA A 132 -9.00 -1.00 9.21
N SER A 133 -8.32 -0.12 8.58
CA SER A 133 -7.55 -0.05 7.33
C SER A 133 -8.26 0.63 6.16
N MET A 134 -7.44 1.06 5.22
CA MET A 134 -7.81 1.47 3.87
C MET A 134 -7.43 0.38 2.86
N TYR A 135 -7.67 0.60 1.57
CA TYR A 135 -7.32 -0.40 0.54
C TYR A 135 -5.81 -0.45 0.30
N ASP A 136 -5.20 0.71 0.14
CA ASP A 136 -3.77 0.92 -0.05
C ASP A 136 -3.33 2.32 0.41
N GLY A 137 -2.04 2.59 0.38
CA GLY A 137 -1.49 3.87 0.76
C GLY A 137 -1.93 5.03 -0.13
N SER A 138 -2.13 4.80 -1.43
CA SER A 138 -2.55 5.86 -2.37
C SER A 138 -3.99 6.30 -2.13
N THR A 139 -4.89 5.34 -1.90
CA THR A 139 -6.27 5.59 -1.49
C THR A 139 -6.33 6.30 -0.13
N ALA A 140 -5.49 5.86 0.82
CA ALA A 140 -5.39 6.50 2.13
C ALA A 140 -4.93 7.97 2.00
N CYS A 141 -3.96 8.25 1.14
CA CYS A 141 -3.47 9.61 0.87
C CYS A 141 -4.58 10.50 0.32
N TRP A 142 -5.32 10.05 -0.69
CA TRP A 142 -6.45 10.81 -1.24
C TRP A 142 -7.53 11.07 -0.17
N GLU A 143 -7.90 10.06 0.59
CA GLU A 143 -8.90 10.21 1.65
C GLU A 143 -8.45 11.18 2.76
N ALA A 144 -7.15 11.27 3.03
CA ALA A 144 -6.59 12.26 3.95
C ALA A 144 -6.75 13.69 3.41
N ILE A 145 -6.50 13.91 2.12
CA ILE A 145 -6.75 15.21 1.46
C ILE A 145 -8.24 15.56 1.57
N GLY A 146 -9.13 14.62 1.24
CA GLY A 146 -10.57 14.82 1.37
C GLY A 146 -11.02 15.09 2.82
N MET A 147 -10.40 14.44 3.80
CA MET A 147 -10.64 14.68 5.22
C MET A 147 -10.19 16.08 5.63
N ALA A 148 -9.01 16.53 5.21
CA ALA A 148 -8.49 17.87 5.46
C ALA A 148 -9.42 18.94 4.87
N ARG A 149 -9.91 18.76 3.65
CA ARG A 149 -10.93 19.61 3.03
C ARG A 149 -12.21 19.70 3.87
N ARG A 150 -12.72 18.58 4.36
CA ARG A 150 -13.93 18.55 5.21
C ARG A 150 -13.73 19.31 6.52
N ILE A 151 -12.53 19.23 7.10
CA ILE A 151 -12.18 19.90 8.37
C ILE A 151 -12.00 21.40 8.16
N THR A 152 -11.17 21.80 7.19
CA THR A 152 -10.79 23.21 6.97
C THR A 152 -11.80 24.00 6.15
N LYS A 153 -12.65 23.32 5.37
CA LYS A 153 -13.56 23.92 4.38
C LYS A 153 -12.83 24.65 3.25
N ARG A 154 -11.60 24.25 2.96
CA ARG A 154 -10.76 24.80 1.90
C ARG A 154 -10.45 23.73 0.85
N GLY A 155 -10.19 24.10 -0.40
CA GLY A 155 -10.06 23.17 -1.53
C GLY A 155 -8.66 23.10 -2.15
N LYS A 156 -7.65 23.80 -1.60
CA LYS A 156 -6.27 23.75 -2.10
C LYS A 156 -5.45 22.77 -1.26
N ALA A 157 -4.84 21.76 -1.88
CA ALA A 157 -3.85 20.90 -1.25
C ALA A 157 -2.48 21.08 -1.92
N MET A 158 -1.43 21.23 -1.12
CA MET A 158 -0.05 21.29 -1.58
C MET A 158 0.58 19.92 -1.40
N LEU A 159 1.14 19.38 -2.46
CA LEU A 159 1.79 18.07 -2.46
C LEU A 159 3.31 18.27 -2.61
N SER A 160 4.09 17.68 -1.69
CA SER A 160 5.54 17.67 -1.78
C SER A 160 6.00 17.06 -3.10
N SER A 161 7.07 17.62 -3.67
CA SER A 161 7.76 17.05 -4.82
C SER A 161 8.33 15.65 -4.55
N GLY A 162 8.61 15.35 -3.28
CA GLY A 162 9.06 14.05 -2.80
C GLY A 162 7.92 13.03 -2.55
N LEU A 163 6.66 13.37 -2.83
CA LEU A 163 5.54 12.43 -2.74
C LEU A 163 5.57 11.45 -3.91
N HIS A 164 5.30 10.18 -3.62
CA HIS A 164 5.25 9.11 -4.62
C HIS A 164 4.35 9.49 -5.82
N PRO A 165 4.87 9.47 -7.08
CA PRO A 165 4.15 10.01 -8.24
C PRO A 165 2.84 9.24 -8.55
N HIS A 166 2.75 7.95 -8.23
CA HIS A 166 1.49 7.21 -8.38
C HIS A 166 0.42 7.70 -7.37
N TYR A 167 0.81 8.13 -6.18
CA TYR A 167 -0.11 8.75 -5.21
C TYR A 167 -0.60 10.10 -5.72
N VAL A 168 0.29 10.89 -6.29
CA VAL A 168 -0.05 12.14 -6.99
C VAL A 168 -1.02 11.89 -8.14
N SER A 169 -0.78 10.86 -8.95
CA SER A 169 -1.65 10.48 -10.07
C SER A 169 -3.06 10.09 -9.62
N VAL A 170 -3.17 9.30 -8.54
CA VAL A 170 -4.46 8.95 -7.92
C VAL A 170 -5.16 10.21 -7.42
N ALA A 171 -4.46 11.07 -6.66
CA ALA A 171 -5.01 12.31 -6.14
C ALA A 171 -5.50 13.24 -7.29
N ASN A 172 -4.71 13.40 -8.35
CA ASN A 172 -5.08 14.19 -9.53
C ASN A 172 -6.32 13.62 -10.23
N THR A 173 -6.43 12.30 -10.33
CA THR A 173 -7.61 11.65 -10.93
C THR A 173 -8.87 11.95 -10.13
N MET A 174 -8.80 11.82 -8.82
CA MET A 174 -9.93 12.05 -7.93
C MET A 174 -10.30 13.53 -7.83
N ALA A 175 -9.31 14.42 -7.81
CA ALA A 175 -9.51 15.87 -7.75
C ALA A 175 -10.32 16.43 -8.91
N LYS A 176 -10.25 15.80 -10.11
CA LYS A 176 -11.07 16.16 -11.27
C LYS A 176 -12.57 16.09 -11.00
N PHE A 177 -13.00 15.19 -10.11
CA PHE A 177 -14.42 14.98 -9.79
C PHE A 177 -14.88 15.75 -8.55
N THR A 178 -13.95 16.22 -7.72
CA THR A 178 -14.28 16.97 -6.50
C THR A 178 -14.04 18.47 -6.64
N GLY A 179 -13.31 18.89 -7.68
CA GLY A 179 -12.94 20.29 -7.92
C GLY A 179 -11.86 20.81 -6.98
N ASP A 180 -11.09 19.92 -6.34
CA ASP A 180 -9.95 20.31 -5.51
C ASP A 180 -8.77 20.79 -6.37
N ALA A 181 -8.07 21.82 -5.91
CA ALA A 181 -6.85 22.32 -6.53
C ALA A 181 -5.63 21.63 -5.89
N LEU A 182 -4.91 20.85 -6.70
CA LEU A 182 -3.67 20.23 -6.26
C LEU A 182 -2.48 20.99 -6.83
N VAL A 183 -1.53 21.37 -5.98
CA VAL A 183 -0.26 22.02 -6.36
C VAL A 183 0.85 21.01 -6.17
N HIS A 184 1.52 20.62 -7.25
CA HIS A 184 2.61 19.64 -7.27
C HIS A 184 3.61 19.95 -8.36
N GLN A 185 4.87 19.60 -8.15
CA GLN A 185 5.96 19.63 -9.13
C GLN A 185 6.87 18.42 -8.96
N ALA A 186 7.66 18.09 -10.00
CA ALA A 186 8.67 17.03 -9.93
C ALA A 186 9.78 17.38 -8.91
N PRO A 187 10.45 16.39 -8.30
CA PRO A 187 11.54 16.64 -7.35
C PRO A 187 12.78 17.20 -8.05
N ALA A 188 13.47 18.11 -7.35
CA ALA A 188 14.79 18.56 -7.74
C ALA A 188 15.86 17.66 -7.09
N LEU A 189 16.89 17.29 -7.87
CA LEU A 189 17.98 16.43 -7.35
C LEU A 189 19.05 17.23 -6.59
N ASP A 190 19.15 18.54 -6.84
CA ASP A 190 20.09 19.44 -6.20
C ASP A 190 19.61 20.02 -4.86
N ALA A 191 18.33 19.84 -4.52
CA ALA A 191 17.74 20.30 -3.27
C ALA A 191 17.70 19.17 -2.22
N ALA A 192 18.05 19.48 -0.98
CA ALA A 192 17.98 18.52 0.13
C ALA A 192 16.53 18.08 0.40
N THR A 193 15.57 19.02 0.43
CA THR A 193 14.12 18.79 0.53
C THR A 193 13.37 19.98 -0.04
N ASP A 194 12.05 19.88 -0.21
CA ASP A 194 11.19 20.98 -0.63
C ASP A 194 10.42 21.65 0.51
N ILE A 195 10.78 21.40 1.77
CA ILE A 195 10.05 21.88 2.95
C ILE A 195 9.94 23.41 2.98
N ASP A 196 11.02 24.12 2.72
CA ASP A 196 11.02 25.58 2.70
C ASP A 196 10.11 26.16 1.59
N ALA A 197 10.11 25.52 0.43
CA ALA A 197 9.22 25.89 -0.68
C ALA A 197 7.75 25.62 -0.33
N LEU A 198 7.46 24.51 0.33
CA LEU A 198 6.11 24.20 0.83
C LEU A 198 5.67 25.25 1.86
N ILE A 199 6.51 25.58 2.85
CA ILE A 199 6.22 26.62 3.86
C ILE A 199 5.89 27.95 3.18
N ALA A 200 6.71 28.38 2.23
CA ALA A 200 6.51 29.64 1.50
C ALA A 200 5.23 29.65 0.65
N GLY A 201 4.75 28.48 0.20
CA GLY A 201 3.56 28.34 -0.64
C GLY A 201 2.23 28.25 0.13
N ILE A 202 2.27 28.08 1.47
CA ILE A 202 1.06 27.99 2.29
C ILE A 202 0.32 29.34 2.33
N ASP A 203 -0.97 29.32 2.04
CA ASP A 203 -1.83 30.49 2.08
C ASP A 203 -3.16 30.20 2.78
N LYS A 204 -4.05 31.21 2.83
CA LYS A 204 -5.37 31.13 3.46
C LYS A 204 -6.32 30.09 2.81
N ASP A 205 -6.08 29.71 1.58
CA ASP A 205 -6.91 28.76 0.81
C ASP A 205 -6.38 27.33 0.92
N THR A 206 -5.20 27.13 1.52
CA THR A 206 -4.58 25.83 1.73
C THR A 206 -5.35 25.01 2.77
N SER A 207 -5.84 23.84 2.39
CA SER A 207 -6.50 22.87 3.27
C SER A 207 -5.49 22.00 4.01
N CYS A 208 -4.49 21.53 3.27
CA CYS A 208 -3.41 20.72 3.82
C CYS A 208 -2.13 20.79 2.97
N VAL A 209 -1.04 20.42 3.62
CA VAL A 209 0.22 20.09 2.97
C VAL A 209 0.45 18.59 3.13
N VAL A 210 0.81 17.90 2.04
CA VAL A 210 1.03 16.45 2.00
C VAL A 210 2.50 16.19 1.73
N VAL A 211 3.17 15.46 2.61
CA VAL A 211 4.58 15.08 2.49
C VAL A 211 4.75 13.58 2.65
N GLN A 212 5.69 12.98 1.94
CA GLN A 212 6.10 11.61 2.17
C GLN A 212 7.36 11.57 3.07
N TYR A 213 7.44 10.57 3.94
CA TYR A 213 8.49 10.45 4.94
C TYR A 213 8.86 8.97 5.22
N PRO A 214 10.08 8.54 4.89
CA PRO A 214 11.03 9.18 3.98
C PRO A 214 10.41 9.50 2.61
N ASP A 215 10.96 10.48 1.87
CA ASP A 215 10.43 10.83 0.55
C ASP A 215 10.79 9.79 -0.53
N ILE A 216 10.27 9.95 -1.74
CA ILE A 216 10.47 9.00 -2.86
C ILE A 216 11.95 8.89 -3.29
N LEU A 217 12.79 9.84 -2.93
CA LEU A 217 14.23 9.82 -3.18
C LEU A 217 15.03 9.24 -2.00
N GLY A 218 14.34 8.81 -0.93
CA GLY A 218 14.94 8.30 0.29
C GLY A 218 15.35 9.35 1.31
N ARG A 219 15.05 10.63 1.11
CA ARG A 219 15.43 11.73 1.99
C ARG A 219 14.60 11.75 3.28
N ILE A 220 15.25 12.13 4.37
CA ILE A 220 14.63 12.25 5.69
C ILE A 220 14.71 13.71 6.13
N ALA A 221 13.59 14.28 6.59
CA ALA A 221 13.51 15.65 7.08
C ALA A 221 12.75 15.77 8.38
N ASP A 222 13.06 16.77 9.21
CA ASP A 222 12.20 17.15 10.34
C ASP A 222 10.96 17.86 9.81
N LEU A 223 9.79 17.28 10.08
CA LEU A 223 8.50 17.83 9.64
C LEU A 223 7.95 18.89 10.60
N THR A 224 8.58 19.12 11.75
CA THR A 224 8.08 20.05 12.78
C THR A 224 7.92 21.49 12.25
N PRO A 225 8.89 22.07 11.52
CA PRO A 225 8.73 23.43 10.98
C PRO A 225 7.55 23.56 10.00
N LEU A 226 7.32 22.52 9.18
CA LEU A 226 6.21 22.49 8.24
C LEU A 226 4.86 22.34 8.95
N ALA A 227 4.80 21.52 10.01
CA ALA A 227 3.61 21.38 10.84
C ALA A 227 3.23 22.73 11.49
N ASP A 228 4.21 23.43 12.06
CA ASP A 228 4.00 24.73 12.69
C ASP A 228 3.49 25.78 11.70
N ALA A 229 4.09 25.84 10.51
CA ALA A 229 3.66 26.75 9.44
C ALA A 229 2.24 26.42 8.93
N ALA A 230 1.92 25.15 8.71
CA ALA A 230 0.58 24.72 8.30
C ALA A 230 -0.46 25.11 9.37
N HIS A 231 -0.19 24.82 10.64
CA HIS A 231 -1.08 25.14 11.75
C HIS A 231 -1.28 26.66 11.92
N ALA A 232 -0.23 27.47 11.78
CA ALA A 232 -0.32 28.93 11.83
C ALA A 232 -1.27 29.49 10.76
N ALA A 233 -1.31 28.87 9.58
CA ALA A 233 -2.23 29.21 8.49
C ALA A 233 -3.62 28.55 8.64
N GLY A 234 -3.84 27.69 9.64
CA GLY A 234 -5.08 26.91 9.83
C GLY A 234 -5.24 25.77 8.79
N ALA A 235 -4.16 25.35 8.16
CA ALA A 235 -4.07 24.16 7.32
C ALA A 235 -3.67 22.94 8.16
N LEU A 236 -3.78 21.73 7.58
CA LEU A 236 -3.34 20.48 8.22
C LEU A 236 -2.06 19.96 7.59
N LEU A 237 -1.22 19.29 8.38
CA LEU A 237 -0.13 18.48 7.87
C LEU A 237 -0.58 17.03 7.73
N VAL A 238 -0.49 16.50 6.51
CA VAL A 238 -0.68 15.09 6.15
C VAL A 238 0.67 14.48 5.85
N ALA A 239 1.07 13.44 6.58
CA ALA A 239 2.28 12.69 6.30
C ALA A 239 1.94 11.32 5.68
N VAL A 240 2.72 10.92 4.68
CA VAL A 240 2.60 9.64 3.99
C VAL A 240 3.83 8.79 4.31
N VAL A 241 3.62 7.56 4.79
CA VAL A 241 4.69 6.61 5.10
C VAL A 241 4.54 5.41 4.19
N THR A 242 5.46 5.23 3.26
CA THR A 242 5.45 4.07 2.33
C THR A 242 6.24 2.89 2.86
N GLU A 243 7.18 3.13 3.79
CA GLU A 243 7.99 2.10 4.46
C GLU A 243 7.81 2.20 5.99
N PRO A 244 6.83 1.50 6.58
CA PRO A 244 6.54 1.60 8.01
C PRO A 244 7.63 1.00 8.91
N VAL A 245 8.52 0.12 8.40
CA VAL A 245 9.66 -0.40 9.15
C VAL A 245 10.63 0.72 9.53
N ALA A 246 10.72 1.78 8.73
CA ALA A 246 11.51 2.97 9.03
C ALA A 246 11.21 3.56 10.42
N LEU A 247 9.95 3.48 10.86
CA LEU A 247 9.52 4.02 12.14
C LEU A 247 10.04 3.24 13.37
N GLY A 248 10.72 2.13 13.15
CA GLY A 248 11.53 1.48 14.17
C GLY A 248 12.86 2.20 14.47
N ALA A 249 13.33 3.06 13.54
CA ALA A 249 14.61 3.79 13.66
C ALA A 249 14.43 5.32 13.68
N ILE A 250 13.43 5.87 12.97
CA ILE A 250 13.22 7.31 12.86
C ILE A 250 11.92 7.75 13.55
N LYS A 251 11.84 9.03 13.90
CA LYS A 251 10.72 9.59 14.65
C LYS A 251 9.44 9.55 13.83
N ALA A 252 8.35 9.05 14.40
CA ALA A 252 7.06 8.98 13.72
C ALA A 252 6.49 10.38 13.40
N PRO A 253 5.86 10.57 12.22
CA PRO A 253 5.33 11.87 11.79
C PRO A 253 4.31 12.50 12.73
N GLY A 254 3.47 11.69 13.38
CA GLY A 254 2.52 12.20 14.39
C GLY A 254 3.22 12.91 15.55
N HIS A 255 4.42 12.46 15.96
CA HIS A 255 5.24 13.10 16.99
C HIS A 255 5.98 14.35 16.49
N MET A 256 5.98 14.62 15.17
CA MET A 256 6.48 15.86 14.57
C MET A 256 5.36 16.83 14.22
N GLY A 257 4.15 16.58 14.70
CA GLY A 257 3.03 17.51 14.55
C GLY A 257 2.04 17.16 13.44
N ALA A 258 2.25 16.09 12.64
CA ALA A 258 1.28 15.69 11.63
C ALA A 258 -0.11 15.45 12.23
N ASP A 259 -1.14 15.98 11.57
CA ASP A 259 -2.54 15.85 12.00
C ASP A 259 -3.17 14.54 11.54
N ILE A 260 -2.77 14.11 10.35
CA ILE A 260 -3.19 12.87 9.71
C ILE A 260 -1.92 12.19 9.18
N VAL A 261 -1.75 10.92 9.52
CA VAL A 261 -0.64 10.09 9.00
C VAL A 261 -1.24 8.89 8.29
N VAL A 262 -0.87 8.72 7.04
CA VAL A 262 -1.33 7.63 6.19
C VAL A 262 -0.15 6.89 5.57
N GLY A 263 -0.38 5.75 4.98
CA GLY A 263 0.71 5.04 4.33
C GLY A 263 0.34 3.64 3.86
N GLU A 264 1.38 2.90 3.52
CA GLU A 264 1.30 1.52 3.04
C GLU A 264 1.86 0.56 4.09
N GLY A 265 1.08 -0.44 4.46
CA GLY A 265 1.47 -1.43 5.46
C GLY A 265 2.10 -2.72 4.88
N GLN A 266 2.31 -2.79 3.58
CA GLN A 266 2.77 -4.00 2.87
C GLN A 266 4.04 -4.61 3.48
N SER A 267 5.01 -3.81 3.88
CA SER A 267 6.29 -4.27 4.45
C SER A 267 6.13 -5.14 5.71
N ILE A 268 5.00 -5.08 6.39
CA ILE A 268 4.75 -5.82 7.63
C ILE A 268 3.66 -6.85 7.39
N GLY A 269 4.04 -8.11 7.18
CA GLY A 269 3.14 -9.25 7.09
C GLY A 269 2.53 -9.52 5.71
N VAL A 270 2.76 -8.67 4.72
CA VAL A 270 2.22 -8.85 3.36
C VAL A 270 3.37 -8.96 2.36
N GLY A 271 3.57 -10.16 1.79
CA GLY A 271 4.62 -10.40 0.80
C GLY A 271 4.34 -9.72 -0.55
N LEU A 272 5.38 -9.56 -1.37
CA LEU A 272 5.24 -9.06 -2.73
C LEU A 272 4.54 -10.08 -3.62
N GLN A 273 3.47 -9.65 -4.33
CA GLN A 273 2.64 -10.51 -5.19
C GLN A 273 2.24 -9.78 -6.48
N PHE A 274 3.21 -9.21 -7.20
CA PHE A 274 3.02 -8.56 -8.50
C PHE A 274 1.91 -7.49 -8.53
N GLY A 275 1.80 -6.68 -7.48
CA GLY A 275 0.89 -5.54 -7.43
C GLY A 275 -0.25 -5.64 -6.43
N GLY A 276 -0.11 -6.48 -5.45
CA GLY A 276 -1.07 -6.57 -4.34
C GLY A 276 -1.40 -7.99 -3.91
N PRO A 277 -2.21 -8.13 -2.86
CA PRO A 277 -2.93 -7.05 -2.16
C PRO A 277 -2.00 -6.16 -1.34
N TYR A 278 -2.46 -4.92 -1.10
CA TYR A 278 -1.81 -3.95 -0.23
C TYR A 278 -2.66 -3.63 1.01
N LEU A 279 -2.14 -2.76 1.88
CA LEU A 279 -2.77 -2.43 3.16
C LEU A 279 -2.63 -0.94 3.46
N GLY A 280 -3.68 -0.18 3.23
CA GLY A 280 -3.66 1.24 3.58
C GLY A 280 -3.72 1.49 5.08
N LEU A 281 -2.77 2.24 5.60
CA LEU A 281 -2.72 2.72 6.97
C LEU A 281 -3.33 4.12 7.03
N PHE A 282 -4.13 4.38 8.07
CA PHE A 282 -4.74 5.69 8.27
C PHE A 282 -4.91 5.99 9.76
N ALA A 283 -4.24 7.02 10.24
CA ALA A 283 -4.32 7.48 11.62
C ALA A 283 -4.43 9.02 11.70
N CYS A 284 -5.01 9.53 12.77
CA CYS A 284 -5.12 10.97 12.99
C CYS A 284 -5.15 11.35 14.47
N LYS A 285 -5.08 12.65 14.74
CA LYS A 285 -5.33 13.21 16.08
C LYS A 285 -6.78 12.98 16.49
N GLN A 286 -7.01 12.68 17.77
CA GLN A 286 -8.33 12.36 18.37
C GLN A 286 -9.43 13.37 18.01
N LYS A 287 -9.10 14.66 17.96
CA LYS A 287 -10.06 15.72 17.64
C LYS A 287 -10.72 15.59 16.27
N TYR A 288 -10.12 14.82 15.36
CA TYR A 288 -10.60 14.63 14.00
C TYR A 288 -11.30 13.29 13.73
N VAL A 289 -11.40 12.40 14.70
CA VAL A 289 -11.94 11.04 14.55
C VAL A 289 -13.31 10.99 13.84
N ARG A 290 -14.18 11.99 14.07
CA ARG A 290 -15.51 12.06 13.44
C ARG A 290 -15.48 12.36 11.92
N GLN A 291 -14.34 12.81 11.40
CA GLN A 291 -14.12 13.09 9.97
C GLN A 291 -13.32 11.99 9.27
N MET A 292 -12.81 11.02 10.04
CA MET A 292 -11.98 9.92 9.53
C MET A 292 -12.80 9.04 8.56
N PRO A 293 -12.23 8.65 7.41
CA PRO A 293 -12.85 7.66 6.52
C PRO A 293 -12.73 6.24 7.08
N GLY A 294 -13.48 5.31 6.46
CA GLY A 294 -13.39 3.89 6.78
C GLY A 294 -14.03 3.51 8.12
N ARG A 295 -13.97 2.22 8.42
CA ARG A 295 -14.57 1.64 9.63
C ARG A 295 -13.72 1.91 10.85
N LEU A 296 -14.41 2.00 11.99
CA LEU A 296 -13.81 2.09 13.32
C LEU A 296 -14.40 0.98 14.20
N CYS A 297 -13.53 0.21 14.84
CA CYS A 297 -13.87 -0.72 15.90
C CYS A 297 -13.65 -0.04 17.25
N GLY A 298 -14.64 -0.14 18.12
CA GLY A 298 -14.59 0.41 19.48
C GLY A 298 -14.75 -0.69 20.52
N GLU A 299 -14.19 -0.44 21.70
CA GLU A 299 -14.42 -1.28 22.88
C GLU A 299 -15.72 -0.87 23.57
N THR A 300 -16.44 -1.86 24.09
CA THR A 300 -17.71 -1.70 24.82
C THR A 300 -17.85 -2.78 25.88
N VAL A 301 -18.96 -2.79 26.58
CA VAL A 301 -19.34 -3.87 27.49
C VAL A 301 -20.72 -4.41 27.12
N ASP A 302 -20.94 -5.70 27.35
CA ASP A 302 -22.25 -6.34 27.18
C ASP A 302 -23.17 -6.05 28.36
N ALA A 303 -24.41 -6.60 28.33
CA ALA A 303 -25.39 -6.41 29.37
C ALA A 303 -24.98 -6.99 30.76
N ALA A 304 -24.01 -7.89 30.77
CA ALA A 304 -23.42 -8.47 31.99
C ALA A 304 -22.16 -7.74 32.45
N GLY A 305 -21.77 -6.64 31.75
CA GLY A 305 -20.55 -5.88 32.04
C GLY A 305 -19.26 -6.51 31.51
N LYS A 306 -19.35 -7.55 30.66
CA LYS A 306 -18.19 -8.20 30.06
C LYS A 306 -17.70 -7.37 28.87
N ARG A 307 -16.37 -7.23 28.74
CA ARG A 307 -15.71 -6.57 27.62
C ARG A 307 -16.11 -7.17 26.28
N GLY A 308 -16.41 -6.30 25.33
CA GLY A 308 -16.72 -6.65 23.95
C GLY A 308 -16.29 -5.58 22.97
N PHE A 309 -16.45 -5.86 21.67
CA PHE A 309 -16.06 -4.97 20.57
C PHE A 309 -17.23 -4.78 19.61
N VAL A 310 -17.35 -3.58 19.04
CA VAL A 310 -18.39 -3.22 18.07
C VAL A 310 -17.83 -2.32 16.98
N LEU A 311 -18.46 -2.30 15.81
CA LEU A 311 -18.25 -1.21 14.86
C LEU A 311 -18.92 0.06 15.40
N THR A 312 -18.19 1.18 15.36
CA THR A 312 -18.65 2.44 15.91
C THR A 312 -18.65 3.57 14.89
N LEU A 313 -19.39 4.64 15.14
CA LEU A 313 -19.54 5.79 14.25
C LEU A 313 -20.01 5.44 12.83
N SER A 314 -20.72 4.35 12.65
CA SER A 314 -21.17 3.82 11.35
C SER A 314 -22.10 4.78 10.58
N THR A 315 -22.69 5.78 11.25
CA THR A 315 -23.51 6.83 10.59
C THR A 315 -22.73 7.66 9.56
N ARG A 316 -21.39 7.57 9.50
CA ARG A 316 -20.55 8.22 8.49
C ARG A 316 -20.46 7.42 7.17
N GLU A 317 -20.81 6.13 7.20
CA GLU A 317 -20.56 5.19 6.12
C GLU A 317 -21.62 5.29 5.01
N GLN A 318 -21.22 4.84 3.81
CA GLN A 318 -22.02 4.98 2.59
C GLN A 318 -23.35 4.21 2.63
N HIS A 319 -23.41 3.06 3.29
CA HIS A 319 -24.65 2.27 3.38
C HIS A 319 -25.76 2.94 4.23
N ILE A 320 -25.39 3.95 5.02
CA ILE A 320 -26.33 4.76 5.80
C ILE A 320 -26.54 6.13 5.12
N ARG A 321 -25.48 6.84 4.78
CA ARG A 321 -25.57 8.23 4.28
C ARG A 321 -25.61 8.37 2.78
N ARG A 322 -25.36 7.29 2.03
CA ARG A 322 -25.36 7.28 0.55
C ARG A 322 -24.43 8.37 -0.01
N GLU A 323 -24.93 9.29 -0.85
CA GLU A 323 -24.19 10.40 -1.43
C GLU A 323 -23.63 11.41 -0.43
N LYS A 324 -24.14 11.41 0.81
CA LYS A 324 -23.66 12.27 1.91
C LYS A 324 -22.65 11.58 2.83
N ALA A 325 -22.17 10.38 2.44
CA ALA A 325 -21.17 9.66 3.23
C ALA A 325 -19.86 10.42 3.31
N THR A 326 -19.12 10.15 4.37
CA THR A 326 -17.78 10.75 4.59
C THR A 326 -16.79 10.29 3.52
N SER A 327 -16.94 9.07 3.03
CA SER A 327 -16.05 8.43 2.05
C SER A 327 -16.81 7.33 1.29
N ASN A 328 -16.27 6.94 0.13
CA ASN A 328 -16.73 5.80 -0.64
C ASN A 328 -16.09 4.47 -0.22
N ILE A 329 -15.22 4.47 0.79
CA ILE A 329 -14.64 3.24 1.33
C ILE A 329 -15.75 2.35 1.88
N CYS A 330 -15.89 1.16 1.32
CA CYS A 330 -16.96 0.21 1.67
C CYS A 330 -16.49 -0.79 2.72
N THR A 331 -15.38 -1.47 2.45
CA THR A 331 -14.78 -2.48 3.34
C THR A 331 -13.35 -2.07 3.68
N ASN A 332 -12.74 -2.80 4.58
CA ASN A 332 -11.32 -2.73 4.86
C ASN A 332 -10.62 -3.98 4.31
N SER A 333 -9.29 -3.94 4.18
CA SER A 333 -8.45 -5.09 3.79
C SER A 333 -8.22 -6.00 5.02
N GLY A 334 -9.29 -6.65 5.50
CA GLY A 334 -9.30 -7.32 6.81
C GLY A 334 -8.25 -8.41 6.97
N LEU A 335 -8.03 -9.24 5.94
CA LEU A 335 -7.02 -10.31 6.01
C LEU A 335 -5.59 -9.75 6.00
N CYS A 336 -5.33 -8.68 5.23
CA CYS A 336 -4.04 -7.99 5.26
C CYS A 336 -3.81 -7.28 6.60
N ALA A 337 -4.83 -6.67 7.19
CA ALA A 337 -4.76 -6.08 8.53
C ALA A 337 -4.47 -7.15 9.60
N LEU A 338 -5.03 -8.34 9.48
CA LEU A 338 -4.71 -9.48 10.35
C LEU A 338 -3.25 -9.90 10.18
N ALA A 339 -2.77 -10.07 8.95
CA ALA A 339 -1.37 -10.43 8.66
C ALA A 339 -0.40 -9.41 9.25
N PHE A 340 -0.68 -8.11 9.06
CA PHE A 340 0.07 -7.01 9.67
C PHE A 340 0.09 -7.13 11.20
N SER A 341 -1.08 -7.32 11.82
CA SER A 341 -1.20 -7.40 13.28
C SER A 341 -0.45 -8.59 13.87
N ILE A 342 -0.50 -9.75 13.21
CA ILE A 342 0.25 -10.93 13.63
C ILE A 342 1.75 -10.65 13.54
N HIS A 343 2.24 -10.15 12.40
CA HIS A 343 3.66 -9.88 12.22
C HIS A 343 4.16 -8.80 13.18
N MET A 344 3.43 -7.70 13.34
CA MET A 344 3.76 -6.63 14.29
C MET A 344 3.79 -7.15 15.74
N THR A 345 2.88 -8.06 16.10
CA THR A 345 2.86 -8.70 17.43
C THR A 345 4.07 -9.60 17.64
N LEU A 346 4.50 -10.34 16.62
CA LEU A 346 5.70 -11.19 16.67
C LEU A 346 6.98 -10.36 16.80
N LEU A 347 7.07 -9.23 16.09
CA LEU A 347 8.18 -8.30 16.21
C LEU A 347 8.20 -7.63 17.59
N GLY A 348 7.08 -7.09 18.02
CA GLY A 348 7.02 -6.20 19.17
C GLY A 348 7.88 -4.95 18.96
N GLU A 349 8.03 -4.12 19.98
CA GLU A 349 8.87 -2.92 19.92
C GLU A 349 10.35 -3.27 19.67
N LYS A 350 10.86 -4.26 20.38
CA LYS A 350 12.26 -4.68 20.27
C LYS A 350 12.58 -5.22 18.88
N GLY A 351 11.76 -6.14 18.37
CA GLY A 351 11.99 -6.74 17.05
C GLY A 351 11.86 -5.74 15.91
N LEU A 352 10.91 -4.79 15.99
CA LEU A 352 10.80 -3.73 14.99
C LEU A 352 12.04 -2.83 14.97
N ARG A 353 12.57 -2.45 16.14
CA ARG A 353 13.81 -1.67 16.24
C ARG A 353 15.03 -2.43 15.71
N GLU A 354 15.16 -3.72 16.03
CA GLU A 354 16.24 -4.56 15.54
C GLU A 354 16.14 -4.74 14.01
N LEU A 355 14.95 -4.98 13.49
CA LEU A 355 14.70 -5.07 12.04
C LEU A 355 15.07 -3.76 11.33
N ALA A 356 14.61 -2.63 11.84
CA ALA A 356 14.94 -1.32 11.28
C ALA A 356 16.45 -1.05 11.31
N THR A 357 17.12 -1.38 12.42
CA THR A 357 18.58 -1.22 12.54
C THR A 357 19.32 -2.08 11.52
N LEU A 358 18.88 -3.33 11.33
CA LEU A 358 19.49 -4.24 10.35
C LEU A 358 19.31 -3.73 8.92
N ASN A 359 18.10 -3.29 8.56
CA ASN A 359 17.82 -2.73 7.24
C ASN A 359 18.69 -1.51 6.95
N HIS A 360 18.79 -0.59 7.90
CA HIS A 360 19.64 0.59 7.75
C HIS A 360 21.12 0.24 7.63
N ALA A 361 21.64 -0.69 8.44
CA ALA A 361 23.02 -1.12 8.37
C ALA A 361 23.38 -1.75 7.02
N LEU A 362 22.50 -2.60 6.48
CA LEU A 362 22.69 -3.19 5.15
C LEU A 362 22.60 -2.14 4.04
N ALA A 363 21.69 -1.18 4.18
CA ALA A 363 21.57 -0.06 3.23
C ALA A 363 22.83 0.82 3.21
N CYS A 364 23.43 1.11 4.36
CA CYS A 364 24.71 1.80 4.43
C CYS A 364 25.83 1.01 3.73
N GLN A 365 25.94 -0.30 3.97
CA GLN A 365 26.92 -1.16 3.30
C GLN A 365 26.72 -1.14 1.77
N ALA A 366 25.48 -1.22 1.31
CA ALA A 366 25.16 -1.13 -0.12
C ALA A 366 25.52 0.24 -0.71
N ALA A 367 25.14 1.32 -0.05
CA ALA A 367 25.44 2.68 -0.48
C ALA A 367 26.96 2.92 -0.57
N ASP A 368 27.74 2.52 0.45
CA ASP A 368 29.19 2.64 0.46
C ASP A 368 29.84 1.85 -0.69
N ARG A 369 29.38 0.60 -0.92
CA ARG A 369 29.90 -0.24 -2.03
C ARG A 369 29.55 0.31 -3.40
N LEU A 370 28.30 0.75 -3.59
CA LEU A 370 27.83 1.25 -4.87
C LEU A 370 28.41 2.62 -5.23
N ALA A 371 28.72 3.46 -4.26
CA ALA A 371 29.41 4.73 -4.47
C ALA A 371 30.85 4.58 -5.00
N LEU A 372 31.45 3.38 -4.88
CA LEU A 372 32.76 3.09 -5.46
C LEU A 372 32.71 2.71 -6.94
N VAL A 373 31.51 2.48 -7.49
CA VAL A 373 31.34 2.14 -8.91
C VAL A 373 31.58 3.38 -9.77
N PRO A 374 32.48 3.32 -10.78
CA PRO A 374 32.69 4.45 -11.69
C PRO A 374 31.40 4.86 -12.39
N GLY A 375 31.10 6.16 -12.38
CA GLY A 375 29.87 6.70 -12.98
C GLY A 375 28.63 6.64 -12.06
N VAL A 376 28.79 6.30 -10.79
CA VAL A 376 27.76 6.34 -9.76
C VAL A 376 28.07 7.41 -8.72
N THR A 377 27.07 8.20 -8.34
CA THR A 377 27.15 9.16 -7.24
C THR A 377 25.94 8.96 -6.32
N LEU A 378 26.16 8.87 -5.00
CA LEU A 378 25.10 8.82 -4.01
C LEU A 378 24.48 10.23 -3.86
N LEU A 379 23.16 10.33 -3.98
CA LEU A 379 22.42 11.58 -3.81
C LEU A 379 22.25 11.98 -2.35
N ASN A 380 22.02 11.01 -1.49
CA ASN A 380 21.55 11.21 -0.13
C ASN A 380 22.70 11.39 0.87
N ASP A 381 22.64 12.44 1.70
CA ASP A 381 23.47 12.56 2.90
C ASP A 381 22.94 11.72 4.08
N SER A 382 21.62 11.46 4.08
CA SER A 382 20.95 10.60 5.06
C SER A 382 19.76 9.90 4.43
N PHE A 383 19.54 8.64 4.83
CA PHE A 383 18.43 7.79 4.35
C PHE A 383 18.13 6.72 5.39
N PHE A 384 17.05 5.97 5.21
CA PHE A 384 16.76 4.80 6.04
C PHE A 384 17.24 3.51 5.36
N ASN A 385 16.45 2.93 4.50
CA ASN A 385 16.76 1.70 3.75
C ASN A 385 16.62 1.87 2.24
N GLU A 386 16.27 3.04 1.80
CA GLU A 386 16.12 3.42 0.40
C GLU A 386 16.90 4.71 0.14
N PHE A 387 17.64 4.73 -0.94
CA PHE A 387 18.47 5.87 -1.37
C PHE A 387 18.51 5.99 -2.88
N THR A 388 18.95 7.13 -3.39
CA THR A 388 19.02 7.41 -4.82
C THR A 388 20.47 7.50 -5.27
N LEU A 389 20.79 6.77 -6.33
CA LEU A 389 22.05 6.88 -7.07
C LEU A 389 21.84 7.75 -8.31
N LEU A 390 22.80 8.61 -8.61
CA LEU A 390 22.90 9.33 -9.88
C LEU A 390 23.90 8.59 -10.77
N LEU A 391 23.43 8.15 -11.94
CA LEU A 391 24.21 7.36 -12.90
C LEU A 391 24.76 8.26 -14.01
N SER A 392 25.88 7.87 -14.62
CA SER A 392 26.44 8.54 -15.81
C SER A 392 25.63 8.28 -17.10
N LYS A 393 24.68 7.32 -17.06
CA LYS A 393 23.80 6.91 -18.17
C LYS A 393 22.33 7.00 -17.75
N ASP A 394 21.41 6.82 -18.70
CA ASP A 394 19.95 6.75 -18.43
C ASP A 394 19.62 5.56 -17.53
N ALA A 395 18.98 5.83 -16.40
CA ALA A 395 18.66 4.79 -15.41
C ALA A 395 17.59 3.81 -15.89
N ARG A 396 16.72 4.19 -16.83
CA ARG A 396 15.68 3.29 -17.38
C ARG A 396 16.29 2.19 -18.24
N GLU A 397 17.25 2.56 -19.07
CA GLU A 397 18.01 1.62 -19.89
C GLU A 397 18.87 0.73 -18.99
N THR A 398 19.61 1.31 -18.06
CA THR A 398 20.43 0.60 -17.08
C THR A 398 19.61 -0.47 -16.34
N VAL A 399 18.44 -0.13 -15.78
CA VAL A 399 17.58 -1.10 -15.05
C VAL A 399 17.16 -2.26 -15.95
N ARG A 400 16.87 -2.02 -17.24
CA ARG A 400 16.52 -3.09 -18.18
C ARG A 400 17.69 -4.04 -18.40
N ASN A 401 18.87 -3.49 -18.64
CA ASN A 401 20.08 -4.29 -18.89
C ASN A 401 20.53 -5.06 -17.65
N LEU A 402 20.34 -4.52 -16.44
CA LEU A 402 20.54 -5.25 -15.19
C LEU A 402 19.57 -6.43 -15.05
N ALA A 403 18.29 -6.24 -15.39
CA ALA A 403 17.29 -7.30 -15.34
C ALA A 403 17.61 -8.44 -16.33
N ASP A 404 18.14 -8.14 -17.52
CA ASP A 404 18.60 -9.13 -18.49
C ASP A 404 19.80 -9.94 -17.96
N LYS A 405 20.58 -9.37 -17.04
CA LYS A 405 21.65 -10.05 -16.29
C LYS A 405 21.15 -10.77 -15.02
N GLY A 406 19.84 -10.78 -14.77
CA GLY A 406 19.25 -11.43 -13.60
C GLY A 406 19.36 -10.62 -12.30
N VAL A 407 19.60 -9.29 -12.36
CA VAL A 407 19.68 -8.40 -11.20
C VAL A 407 18.55 -7.38 -11.26
N LEU A 408 17.68 -7.38 -10.27
CA LEU A 408 16.59 -6.40 -10.11
C LEU A 408 17.10 -5.19 -9.33
N GLY A 409 17.83 -4.29 -10.03
CA GLY A 409 18.76 -3.32 -9.46
C GLY A 409 18.14 -2.02 -8.94
N GLY A 410 16.82 -1.88 -8.88
CA GLY A 410 16.18 -0.66 -8.40
C GLY A 410 15.12 -0.11 -9.35
N VAL A 411 14.66 1.12 -9.09
CA VAL A 411 13.60 1.79 -9.87
C VAL A 411 14.13 3.11 -10.44
N SER A 412 14.07 3.28 -11.78
CA SER A 412 14.53 4.52 -12.41
C SER A 412 13.57 5.69 -12.16
N LEU A 413 14.11 6.86 -11.85
CA LEU A 413 13.32 8.09 -11.75
C LEU A 413 12.67 8.47 -13.10
N GLY A 414 13.31 8.16 -14.22
CA GLY A 414 12.74 8.38 -15.54
C GLY A 414 11.45 7.57 -15.79
N ARG A 415 11.27 6.40 -15.11
CA ARG A 415 10.00 5.67 -15.12
C ARG A 415 8.96 6.31 -14.19
N LEU A 416 9.38 6.76 -13.02
CA LEU A 416 8.50 7.34 -12.01
C LEU A 416 8.01 8.74 -12.43
N PHE A 417 8.86 9.52 -13.09
CA PHE A 417 8.61 10.89 -13.53
C PHE A 417 8.86 11.03 -15.05
N PRO A 418 8.00 10.46 -15.90
CA PRO A 418 8.22 10.46 -17.36
C PRO A 418 8.24 11.88 -17.99
N ASP A 419 7.63 12.84 -17.31
CA ASP A 419 7.54 14.24 -17.74
C ASP A 419 8.73 15.11 -17.24
N ALA A 420 9.69 14.51 -16.50
CA ALA A 420 10.89 15.18 -15.98
C ALA A 420 12.16 14.45 -16.46
N PRO A 421 12.52 14.56 -17.75
CA PRO A 421 13.66 13.83 -18.34
C PRO A 421 15.02 14.21 -17.70
N GLU A 422 15.15 15.40 -17.12
CA GLU A 422 16.36 15.89 -16.47
C GLU A 422 16.78 15.05 -15.25
N ILE A 423 15.85 14.35 -14.60
CA ILE A 423 16.14 13.44 -13.49
C ILE A 423 16.22 11.98 -13.91
N GLY A 424 16.14 11.69 -15.22
CA GLY A 424 16.08 10.32 -15.77
C GLY A 424 17.30 9.44 -15.48
N HIS A 425 18.42 10.03 -15.08
CA HIS A 425 19.63 9.35 -14.64
C HIS A 425 19.61 8.88 -13.17
N GLY A 426 18.56 9.19 -12.42
CA GLY A 426 18.38 8.76 -11.03
C GLY A 426 17.86 7.33 -10.92
N LEU A 427 18.46 6.56 -10.04
CA LEU A 427 18.09 5.16 -9.70
C LEU A 427 17.82 5.05 -8.21
N VAL A 428 16.56 4.75 -7.85
CA VAL A 428 16.15 4.49 -6.46
C VAL A 428 16.47 3.03 -6.12
N VAL A 429 17.23 2.81 -5.06
CA VAL A 429 17.69 1.49 -4.59
C VAL A 429 17.18 1.27 -3.18
N ALA A 430 16.49 0.16 -2.94
CA ALA A 430 16.00 -0.24 -1.63
C ALA A 430 16.73 -1.50 -1.14
N VAL A 431 17.05 -1.53 0.15
CA VAL A 431 17.77 -2.62 0.81
C VAL A 431 17.01 -3.02 2.07
N THR A 432 16.74 -4.32 2.22
CA THR A 432 16.06 -4.85 3.40
C THR A 432 16.90 -5.99 4.01
N GLU A 433 16.44 -6.57 5.10
CA GLU A 433 17.08 -7.74 5.75
C GLU A 433 17.19 -8.96 4.85
N THR A 434 16.52 -8.95 3.69
CA THR A 434 16.57 -10.07 2.73
C THR A 434 17.75 -9.97 1.76
N VAL A 435 18.49 -8.86 1.78
CA VAL A 435 19.63 -8.62 0.89
C VAL A 435 20.90 -9.16 1.55
N THR A 436 21.70 -9.91 0.80
CA THR A 436 22.99 -10.46 1.22
C THR A 436 24.17 -9.62 0.72
N ALA A 437 25.37 -9.86 1.26
CA ALA A 437 26.60 -9.25 0.77
C ALA A 437 26.88 -9.64 -0.69
N GLU A 438 26.54 -10.85 -1.07
CA GLU A 438 26.67 -11.39 -2.43
C GLU A 438 25.73 -10.67 -3.39
N ASP A 439 24.51 -10.34 -2.96
CA ASP A 439 23.55 -9.55 -3.76
C ASP A 439 24.07 -8.13 -4.01
N ILE A 440 24.64 -7.48 -2.98
CA ILE A 440 25.25 -6.13 -3.10
C ILE A 440 26.39 -6.16 -4.10
N GLU A 441 27.25 -7.16 -4.03
CA GLU A 441 28.39 -7.29 -4.95
C GLU A 441 27.91 -7.62 -6.38
N ALA A 442 26.85 -8.42 -6.54
CA ALA A 442 26.26 -8.71 -7.85
C ALA A 442 25.70 -7.42 -8.50
N LEU A 443 25.01 -6.56 -7.74
CA LEU A 443 24.54 -5.28 -8.25
C LEU A 443 25.71 -4.35 -8.60
N ALA A 444 26.72 -4.25 -7.74
CA ALA A 444 27.88 -3.38 -7.99
C ALA A 444 28.62 -3.79 -9.27
N LYS A 445 28.89 -5.08 -9.44
CA LYS A 445 29.56 -5.62 -10.64
C LYS A 445 28.72 -5.39 -11.90
N ALA A 446 27.42 -5.63 -11.83
CA ALA A 446 26.54 -5.44 -12.98
C ALA A 446 26.45 -3.96 -13.38
N LEU A 447 26.50 -3.02 -12.43
CA LEU A 447 26.58 -1.59 -12.68
C LEU A 447 27.96 -1.19 -13.26
N GLU A 448 29.06 -1.72 -12.76
CA GLU A 448 30.41 -1.50 -13.33
C GLU A 448 30.48 -1.87 -14.82
N GLU A 449 29.93 -3.05 -15.16
CA GLU A 449 29.87 -3.51 -16.55
C GLU A 449 28.94 -2.64 -17.43
N GLU A 450 27.84 -2.16 -16.88
CA GLU A 450 26.85 -1.38 -17.63
C GLU A 450 27.29 0.06 -17.85
N LEU A 451 27.98 0.68 -16.89
CA LEU A 451 28.38 2.06 -16.93
C LEU A 451 29.76 2.28 -17.60
N ALA A 452 30.55 1.22 -17.80
CA ALA A 452 31.76 1.25 -18.58
C ALA A 452 31.44 1.57 -20.05
#